data_7dcb06b248cc9c7d357e2b2f7da13049
#
_entry.id   7dcb06b248cc9c7d357e2b2f7da13049
#
_cell.length_a   1.000
_cell.length_b   1.000
_cell.length_c   1.000
_cell.angle_alpha   90.00
_cell.angle_beta   90.00
_cell.angle_gamma   90.00
#
_symmetry.space_group_name_H-M   'P 1'
#
loop_
_entity.id
_entity.type
_entity.pdbx_description
1 polymer ?
#
loop_
_entity_poly.entity_id
_entity_poly.type
_entity_poly.pdbx_seq_one_letter_code
_entity_poly.pdbx_strand_id
1 'polypeptide(L)'
;MKQTLTFTPSTIASTQSKLDIAAFDTSVEAFENKEYLKSFYSLLEYINKDFRTRYGNPAGTEFNIPHGSIIVNIKLDNGQLAIRAPFVSLPEKGRIPLLRQVAGLNFNAMDLAQIILKDNQLYFEYSCPIDLIEPYKIYYVLEEICRTGDKYDDEFETKFGSQRIYEPKITPYDAETVENIYRVLQQLSLIHIS
;
A
#
# COMPACT_ATOMS: atom_id res chain seq x y z
N MET A 1 10.47 -43.80 21.68
CA MET A 1 9.30 -43.41 20.89
C MET A 1 9.74 -42.40 19.84
N LYS A 2 9.59 -42.71 18.55
CA LYS A 2 9.86 -41.75 17.47
C LYS A 2 8.70 -40.75 17.47
N GLN A 3 8.94 -39.48 17.83
CA GLN A 3 7.98 -38.40 17.61
C GLN A 3 7.82 -38.18 16.12
N THR A 4 6.64 -38.47 15.61
CA THR A 4 6.26 -38.12 14.23
C THR A 4 6.03 -36.62 14.19
N LEU A 5 6.91 -35.87 13.50
CA LEU A 5 6.71 -34.47 13.25
C LEU A 5 5.51 -34.33 12.31
N THR A 6 4.39 -33.84 12.84
CA THR A 6 3.22 -33.44 12.04
C THR A 6 3.41 -32.01 11.57
N PHE A 7 3.52 -31.84 10.27
CA PHE A 7 3.46 -30.53 9.64
C PHE A 7 2.03 -29.99 9.75
N THR A 8 1.83 -28.95 10.53
CA THR A 8 0.58 -28.17 10.48
C THR A 8 0.62 -27.21 9.30
N PRO A 9 -0.43 -27.14 8.45
CA PRO A 9 -0.50 -26.13 7.40
C PRO A 9 -0.45 -24.73 8.00
N SER A 10 -0.05 -23.73 7.19
CA SER A 10 -0.01 -22.34 7.64
C SER A 10 -1.37 -21.92 8.19
N THR A 11 -1.36 -21.27 9.35
CA THR A 11 -2.56 -20.89 10.12
C THR A 11 -3.44 -19.89 9.38
N ILE A 12 -2.84 -19.11 8.47
CA ILE A 12 -3.51 -18.10 7.66
C ILE A 12 -3.13 -18.37 6.20
N ALA A 13 -4.13 -18.50 5.33
CA ALA A 13 -3.88 -18.53 3.90
C ALA A 13 -3.29 -17.19 3.44
N SER A 14 -2.26 -17.23 2.60
CA SER A 14 -1.72 -16.01 2.01
C SER A 14 -2.80 -15.31 1.19
N THR A 15 -3.15 -14.10 1.58
CA THR A 15 -4.06 -13.22 0.84
C THR A 15 -3.35 -12.40 -0.24
N GLN A 16 -2.00 -12.48 -0.28
CA GLN A 16 -1.21 -11.80 -1.31
C GLN A 16 -1.44 -12.47 -2.66
N SER A 17 -1.79 -11.66 -3.66
CA SER A 17 -1.82 -12.12 -5.04
C SER A 17 -0.41 -12.53 -5.48
N LYS A 18 -0.31 -13.60 -6.27
CA LYS A 18 0.96 -13.94 -6.92
C LYS A 18 1.25 -12.90 -7.99
N LEU A 19 2.45 -12.32 -7.93
CA LEU A 19 2.93 -11.39 -8.96
C LEU A 19 3.06 -12.12 -10.30
N ASP A 20 2.58 -11.51 -11.37
CA ASP A 20 2.66 -12.04 -12.73
C ASP A 20 3.86 -11.43 -13.47
N ILE A 21 5.00 -12.10 -13.43
CA ILE A 21 6.24 -11.63 -14.04
C ILE A 21 6.06 -11.35 -15.54
N ALA A 22 5.29 -12.18 -16.27
CA ALA A 22 5.06 -11.98 -17.70
C ALA A 22 4.28 -10.68 -18.00
N ALA A 23 3.37 -10.30 -17.09
CA ALA A 23 2.68 -9.01 -17.19
C ALA A 23 3.64 -7.83 -16.96
N PHE A 24 4.64 -7.99 -16.08
CA PHE A 24 5.66 -6.96 -15.88
C PHE A 24 6.54 -6.79 -17.12
N ASP A 25 7.02 -7.89 -17.71
CA ASP A 25 7.80 -7.84 -18.95
C ASP A 25 7.01 -7.17 -20.09
N THR A 26 5.72 -7.51 -20.21
CA THR A 26 4.79 -6.86 -21.16
C THR A 26 4.66 -5.36 -20.87
N SER A 27 4.64 -4.96 -19.60
CA SER A 27 4.57 -3.55 -19.21
C SER A 27 5.81 -2.77 -19.68
N VAL A 28 6.99 -3.33 -19.48
CA VAL A 28 8.26 -2.72 -19.89
C VAL A 28 8.32 -2.61 -21.42
N GLU A 29 8.03 -3.69 -22.15
CA GLU A 29 8.02 -3.70 -23.62
C GLU A 29 7.02 -2.67 -24.19
N ALA A 30 5.82 -2.60 -23.63
CA ALA A 30 4.81 -1.62 -24.04
C ALA A 30 5.27 -0.18 -23.79
N PHE A 31 6.00 0.09 -22.70
CA PHE A 31 6.55 1.41 -22.41
C PHE A 31 7.62 1.81 -23.46
N GLU A 32 8.54 0.90 -23.77
CA GLU A 32 9.57 1.12 -24.80
C GLU A 32 8.95 1.40 -26.18
N ASN A 33 7.82 0.74 -26.48
CA ASN A 33 7.06 0.96 -27.72
C ASN A 33 6.14 2.21 -27.66
N LYS A 34 6.18 3.01 -26.58
CA LYS A 34 5.35 4.20 -26.34
C LYS A 34 3.85 3.89 -26.25
N GLU A 35 3.50 2.65 -25.95
CA GLU A 35 2.13 2.19 -25.65
C GLU A 35 1.80 2.42 -24.16
N TYR A 36 1.88 3.66 -23.69
CA TYR A 36 1.91 4.02 -22.29
C TYR A 36 0.72 3.50 -21.47
N LEU A 37 -0.50 3.60 -21.99
CA LEU A 37 -1.69 3.06 -21.31
C LEU A 37 -1.63 1.54 -21.17
N LYS A 38 -1.17 0.83 -22.21
CA LYS A 38 -1.00 -0.62 -22.15
C LYS A 38 0.07 -0.98 -21.13
N SER A 39 1.19 -0.26 -21.11
CA SER A 39 2.24 -0.40 -20.12
C SER A 39 1.67 -0.27 -18.68
N PHE A 40 0.94 0.79 -18.42
CA PHE A 40 0.34 1.02 -17.11
C PHE A 40 -0.64 -0.10 -16.71
N TYR A 41 -1.52 -0.53 -17.60
CA TYR A 41 -2.47 -1.60 -17.28
C TYR A 41 -1.78 -2.95 -17.06
N SER A 42 -0.75 -3.28 -17.82
CA SER A 42 0.05 -4.50 -17.61
C SER A 42 0.79 -4.44 -16.27
N LEU A 43 1.26 -3.27 -15.83
CA LEU A 43 1.82 -3.09 -14.50
C LEU A 43 0.79 -3.37 -13.40
N LEU A 44 -0.45 -2.92 -13.56
CA LEU A 44 -1.52 -3.22 -12.61
C LEU A 44 -1.84 -4.72 -12.58
N GLU A 45 -1.83 -5.39 -13.73
CA GLU A 45 -2.02 -6.85 -13.83
C GLU A 45 -0.87 -7.64 -13.21
N TYR A 46 0.37 -7.13 -13.28
CA TYR A 46 1.50 -7.69 -12.55
C TYR A 46 1.24 -7.74 -11.04
N ILE A 47 0.70 -6.67 -10.47
CA ILE A 47 0.39 -6.58 -9.04
C ILE A 47 -0.78 -7.52 -8.70
N ASN A 48 -1.82 -7.53 -9.52
CA ASN A 48 -2.98 -8.42 -9.35
C ASN A 48 -3.74 -8.55 -10.68
N LYS A 49 -3.97 -9.81 -11.14
CA LYS A 49 -4.68 -10.10 -12.40
C LYS A 49 -6.06 -9.44 -12.51
N ASP A 50 -6.75 -9.34 -11.37
CA ASP A 50 -8.10 -8.78 -11.31
C ASP A 50 -8.09 -7.28 -10.91
N PHE A 51 -6.94 -6.62 -10.95
CA PHE A 51 -6.76 -5.28 -10.43
C PHE A 51 -7.77 -4.28 -11.02
N ARG A 52 -7.89 -4.27 -12.35
CA ARG A 52 -8.76 -3.33 -13.07
C ARG A 52 -10.25 -3.54 -12.75
N THR A 53 -10.70 -4.77 -12.68
CA THR A 53 -12.10 -5.10 -12.38
C THR A 53 -12.44 -4.91 -10.91
N ARG A 54 -11.47 -5.13 -10.03
CA ARG A 54 -11.66 -5.08 -8.58
C ARG A 54 -11.58 -3.66 -8.02
N TYR A 55 -10.67 -2.85 -8.55
CA TYR A 55 -10.34 -1.54 -7.99
C TYR A 55 -10.56 -0.38 -8.94
N GLY A 56 -10.79 -0.64 -10.22
CA GLY A 56 -10.95 0.37 -11.25
C GLY A 56 -12.40 0.76 -11.52
N ASN A 57 -12.59 1.97 -12.04
CA ASN A 57 -13.86 2.38 -12.60
C ASN A 57 -14.08 1.72 -13.99
N PRO A 58 -15.33 1.72 -14.54
CA PRO A 58 -15.60 1.11 -15.85
C PRO A 58 -14.78 1.71 -17.00
N ALA A 59 -14.39 2.96 -16.92
CA ALA A 59 -13.56 3.62 -17.92
C ALA A 59 -12.07 3.24 -17.83
N GLY A 60 -11.63 2.61 -16.74
CA GLY A 60 -10.22 2.27 -16.50
C GLY A 60 -9.32 3.49 -16.22
N THR A 61 -9.92 4.63 -15.85
CA THR A 61 -9.19 5.89 -15.62
C THR A 61 -8.99 6.22 -14.15
N GLU A 62 -9.71 5.56 -13.25
CA GLU A 62 -9.61 5.78 -11.81
C GLU A 62 -9.57 4.44 -11.09
N PHE A 63 -8.68 4.35 -10.07
CA PHE A 63 -8.50 3.16 -9.25
C PHE A 63 -8.44 3.55 -7.78
N ASN A 64 -9.12 2.79 -6.92
CA ASN A 64 -9.14 2.99 -5.47
C ASN A 64 -8.66 1.71 -4.80
N ILE A 65 -7.42 1.71 -4.32
CA ILE A 65 -6.71 0.54 -3.86
C ILE A 65 -6.56 0.61 -2.35
N PRO A 66 -7.32 -0.17 -1.57
CA PRO A 66 -7.09 -0.27 -0.14
C PRO A 66 -5.80 -1.05 0.14
N HIS A 67 -4.93 -0.50 0.98
CA HIS A 67 -3.71 -1.13 1.45
C HIS A 67 -3.49 -0.78 2.93
N GLY A 68 -3.57 -1.78 3.81
CA GLY A 68 -3.48 -1.54 5.25
C GLY A 68 -4.42 -0.44 5.70
N SER A 69 -3.89 0.56 6.35
CA SER A 69 -4.59 1.73 6.90
C SER A 69 -4.74 2.90 5.92
N ILE A 70 -4.34 2.74 4.66
CA ILE A 70 -4.47 3.78 3.65
C ILE A 70 -5.27 3.30 2.43
N ILE A 71 -5.76 4.24 1.64
CA ILE A 71 -6.36 4.00 0.33
C ILE A 71 -5.58 4.78 -0.73
N VAL A 72 -5.01 4.09 -1.71
CA VAL A 72 -4.30 4.73 -2.82
C VAL A 72 -5.26 4.99 -3.96
N ASN A 73 -5.43 6.24 -4.31
CA ASN A 73 -6.26 6.69 -5.42
C ASN A 73 -5.35 7.01 -6.61
N ILE A 74 -5.58 6.35 -7.74
CA ILE A 74 -4.88 6.61 -8.99
C ILE A 74 -5.88 7.21 -9.97
N LYS A 75 -5.47 8.27 -10.66
CA LYS A 75 -6.28 8.91 -11.70
C LYS A 75 -5.45 9.16 -12.96
N LEU A 76 -6.01 8.75 -14.09
CA LEU A 76 -5.52 9.09 -15.42
C LEU A 76 -6.45 10.14 -16.02
N ASP A 77 -5.96 11.35 -16.27
CA ASP A 77 -6.76 12.45 -16.79
C ASP A 77 -5.87 13.38 -17.65
N ASN A 78 -6.35 13.76 -18.81
CA ASN A 78 -5.69 14.73 -19.71
C ASN A 78 -4.19 14.45 -19.98
N GLY A 79 -3.83 13.17 -20.16
CA GLY A 79 -2.44 12.78 -20.38
C GLY A 79 -1.54 12.85 -19.16
N GLN A 80 -2.13 12.91 -17.96
CA GLN A 80 -1.43 12.92 -16.69
C GLN A 80 -1.83 11.69 -15.86
N LEU A 81 -0.86 11.14 -15.14
CA LEU A 81 -1.09 10.21 -14.05
C LEU A 81 -0.97 10.97 -12.74
N ALA A 82 -1.98 10.85 -11.87
CA ALA A 82 -1.94 11.33 -10.49
C ALA A 82 -2.17 10.16 -9.52
N ILE A 83 -1.33 10.05 -8.51
CA ILE A 83 -1.43 9.08 -7.42
C ILE A 83 -1.55 9.88 -6.13
N ARG A 84 -2.60 9.63 -5.36
CA ARG A 84 -2.83 10.29 -4.07
C ARG A 84 -3.32 9.28 -3.05
N ALA A 85 -2.78 9.36 -1.83
CA ALA A 85 -3.30 8.60 -0.71
C ALA A 85 -3.56 9.52 0.49
N PRO A 86 -4.81 9.58 1.00
CA PRO A 86 -5.08 10.26 2.26
C PRO A 86 -4.27 9.60 3.39
N PHE A 87 -3.68 10.41 4.24
CA PHE A 87 -2.85 9.92 5.33
C PHE A 87 -3.51 10.22 6.69
N VAL A 88 -3.25 11.40 7.24
CA VAL A 88 -3.82 11.81 8.53
C VAL A 88 -4.27 13.26 8.52
N SER A 89 -5.22 13.62 9.38
CA SER A 89 -5.59 15.00 9.63
C SER A 89 -4.63 15.64 10.64
N LEU A 90 -4.40 16.94 10.53
CA LEU A 90 -3.62 17.68 11.52
C LEU A 90 -4.39 17.77 12.85
N PRO A 91 -3.70 17.57 13.99
CA PRO A 91 -4.28 17.78 15.30
C PRO A 91 -4.54 19.26 15.56
N GLU A 92 -5.41 19.57 16.53
CA GLU A 92 -5.64 20.96 16.94
C GLU A 92 -4.39 21.61 17.56
N LYS A 93 -3.62 20.82 18.31
CA LYS A 93 -2.38 21.23 19.00
C LYS A 93 -1.21 20.38 18.55
N GLY A 94 0.00 20.90 18.67
CA GLY A 94 1.21 20.12 18.34
C GLY A 94 1.52 20.02 16.83
N ARG A 95 0.97 20.88 16.01
CA ARG A 95 1.16 20.88 14.53
C ARG A 95 2.61 21.05 14.10
N ILE A 96 3.38 21.89 14.80
CA ILE A 96 4.78 22.19 14.40
C ILE A 96 5.67 20.93 14.51
N PRO A 97 5.69 20.19 15.64
CA PRO A 97 6.44 18.93 15.70
C PRO A 97 6.05 17.92 14.62
N LEU A 98 4.75 17.77 14.36
CA LEU A 98 4.24 16.90 13.31
C LEU A 98 4.76 17.32 11.92
N LEU A 99 4.61 18.60 11.57
CA LEU A 99 5.07 19.12 10.27
C LEU A 99 6.59 19.02 10.10
N ARG A 100 7.37 19.14 11.18
CA ARG A 100 8.82 18.85 11.14
C ARG A 100 9.10 17.39 10.82
N GLN A 101 8.34 16.47 11.38
CA GLN A 101 8.47 15.04 11.03
C GLN A 101 8.09 14.78 9.57
N VAL A 102 7.00 15.40 9.06
CA VAL A 102 6.63 15.33 7.64
C VAL A 102 7.76 15.85 6.75
N ALA A 103 8.36 17.00 7.09
CA ALA A 103 9.50 17.52 6.34
C ALA A 103 10.70 16.55 6.36
N GLY A 104 10.94 15.92 7.50
CA GLY A 104 11.98 14.87 7.62
C GLY A 104 11.67 13.64 6.77
N LEU A 105 10.43 13.20 6.70
CA LEU A 105 10.02 12.09 5.84
C LEU A 105 10.19 12.43 4.36
N ASN A 106 9.76 13.61 3.93
CA ASN A 106 9.93 14.08 2.55
C ASN A 106 11.40 14.21 2.13
N PHE A 107 12.31 14.38 3.09
CA PHE A 107 13.73 14.53 2.81
C PHE A 107 14.49 13.18 2.84
N ASN A 108 14.09 12.24 3.71
CA ASN A 108 14.88 11.03 3.98
C ASN A 108 14.20 9.72 3.57
N ALA A 109 12.86 9.69 3.49
CA ALA A 109 12.10 8.46 3.30
C ALA A 109 11.26 8.44 2.03
N MET A 110 11.03 9.61 1.43
CA MET A 110 10.28 9.76 0.18
C MET A 110 11.25 10.19 -0.92
N ASP A 111 11.35 9.36 -1.95
CA ASP A 111 12.24 9.63 -3.10
C ASP A 111 11.49 10.25 -4.27
N LEU A 112 10.30 9.76 -4.57
CA LEU A 112 9.49 10.17 -5.72
C LEU A 112 8.16 10.80 -5.32
N ALA A 113 7.44 10.21 -4.39
CA ALA A 113 6.22 10.79 -3.84
C ALA A 113 6.56 11.83 -2.75
N GLN A 114 5.58 12.65 -2.41
CA GLN A 114 5.72 13.65 -1.35
C GLN A 114 4.50 13.62 -0.43
N ILE A 115 4.71 13.93 0.85
CA ILE A 115 3.62 14.19 1.77
C ILE A 115 3.30 15.68 1.70
N ILE A 116 2.09 16.02 1.26
CA ILE A 116 1.60 17.38 1.11
C ILE A 116 0.52 17.70 2.14
N LEU A 117 0.42 18.98 2.50
CA LEU A 117 -0.64 19.52 3.36
C LEU A 117 -1.69 20.22 2.50
N LYS A 118 -2.95 19.80 2.62
CA LYS A 118 -4.09 20.47 2.01
C LYS A 118 -5.30 20.39 2.95
N ASP A 119 -5.96 21.51 3.20
CA ASP A 119 -7.19 21.63 4.01
C ASP A 119 -7.07 20.95 5.41
N ASN A 120 -5.96 21.17 6.09
CA ASN A 120 -5.60 20.55 7.38
C ASN A 120 -5.46 19.01 7.33
N GLN A 121 -5.27 18.44 6.17
CA GLN A 121 -5.05 17.01 5.95
C GLN A 121 -3.74 16.79 5.23
N LEU A 122 -3.05 15.71 5.59
CA LEU A 122 -1.84 15.25 4.92
C LEU A 122 -2.19 14.16 3.91
N TYR A 123 -1.55 14.23 2.76
CA TYR A 123 -1.70 13.28 1.66
C TYR A 123 -0.33 12.89 1.13
N PHE A 124 -0.14 11.64 0.79
CA PHE A 124 0.90 11.26 -0.16
C PHE A 124 0.45 11.68 -1.55
N GLU A 125 1.33 12.26 -2.33
CA GLU A 125 1.03 12.70 -3.69
C GLU A 125 2.21 12.46 -4.63
N TYR A 126 1.89 11.97 -5.81
CA TYR A 126 2.80 11.87 -6.95
C TYR A 126 2.02 12.17 -8.22
N SER A 127 2.63 12.86 -9.18
CA SER A 127 2.04 13.05 -10.50
C SER A 127 3.12 13.16 -11.58
N CYS A 128 2.81 12.68 -12.76
CA CYS A 128 3.67 12.83 -13.94
C CYS A 128 2.86 12.76 -15.23
N PRO A 129 3.40 13.31 -16.32
CA PRO A 129 2.90 13.04 -17.67
C PRO A 129 2.88 11.54 -17.98
N ILE A 130 1.94 11.12 -18.83
CA ILE A 130 1.75 9.69 -19.16
C ILE A 130 2.93 9.06 -19.86
N ASP A 131 3.71 9.83 -20.60
CA ASP A 131 4.94 9.40 -21.27
C ASP A 131 6.13 9.18 -20.31
N LEU A 132 5.95 9.52 -19.04
CA LEU A 132 6.93 9.34 -17.97
C LEU A 132 6.54 8.27 -16.95
N ILE A 133 5.51 7.44 -17.23
CA ILE A 133 5.04 6.35 -16.35
C ILE A 133 5.86 5.08 -16.50
N GLU A 134 7.16 5.18 -16.48
CA GLU A 134 8.06 4.03 -16.54
C GLU A 134 7.66 2.99 -15.44
N PRO A 135 7.51 1.67 -15.80
CA PRO A 135 6.94 0.66 -14.92
C PRO A 135 7.62 0.52 -13.56
N TYR A 136 8.95 0.44 -13.51
CA TYR A 136 9.70 0.34 -12.25
C TYR A 136 9.45 1.56 -11.35
N LYS A 137 9.45 2.75 -11.95
CA LYS A 137 9.20 3.99 -11.23
C LYS A 137 7.80 4.03 -10.61
N ILE A 138 6.77 3.68 -11.38
CA ILE A 138 5.39 3.70 -10.86
C ILE A 138 5.19 2.61 -9.81
N TYR A 139 5.73 1.42 -10.02
CA TYR A 139 5.72 0.38 -8.99
C TYR A 139 6.37 0.86 -7.70
N TYR A 140 7.55 1.47 -7.80
CA TYR A 140 8.28 2.01 -6.65
C TYR A 140 7.51 3.11 -5.92
N VAL A 141 6.86 4.04 -6.66
CA VAL A 141 5.99 5.07 -6.06
C VAL A 141 4.85 4.44 -5.26
N LEU A 142 4.19 3.42 -5.80
CA LEU A 142 3.10 2.73 -5.09
C LEU A 142 3.61 2.02 -3.85
N GLU A 143 4.75 1.32 -3.94
CA GLU A 143 5.38 0.67 -2.80
C GLU A 143 5.79 1.68 -1.72
N GLU A 144 6.42 2.78 -2.12
CA GLU A 144 6.86 3.85 -1.21
C GLU A 144 5.70 4.44 -0.43
N ILE A 145 4.60 4.80 -1.10
CA ILE A 145 3.39 5.33 -0.47
C ILE A 145 2.79 4.30 0.50
N CYS A 146 2.60 3.06 0.05
CA CYS A 146 2.01 2.00 0.86
C CYS A 146 2.85 1.71 2.11
N ARG A 147 4.15 1.50 1.95
CA ARG A 147 5.07 1.21 3.04
C ARG A 147 5.20 2.35 4.04
N THR A 148 5.29 3.58 3.53
CA THR A 148 5.45 4.75 4.41
C THR A 148 4.15 5.06 5.15
N GLY A 149 3.01 4.95 4.48
CA GLY A 149 1.70 5.12 5.10
C GLY A 149 1.47 4.13 6.25
N ASP A 150 1.64 2.85 5.99
CA ASP A 150 1.45 1.76 6.97
C ASP A 150 2.46 1.82 8.14
N LYS A 151 3.67 2.32 7.89
CA LYS A 151 4.69 2.46 8.92
C LYS A 151 4.44 3.60 9.90
N TYR A 152 3.88 4.70 9.42
CA TYR A 152 3.84 5.95 10.18
C TYR A 152 2.44 6.38 10.65
N ASP A 153 1.37 5.76 10.22
CA ASP A 153 0.00 6.13 10.62
C ASP A 153 -0.22 6.01 12.14
N ASP A 154 0.13 4.86 12.74
CA ASP A 154 0.05 4.61 14.18
C ASP A 154 0.94 5.56 14.98
N GLU A 155 2.15 5.87 14.47
CA GLU A 155 3.05 6.80 15.12
C GLU A 155 2.48 8.22 15.11
N PHE A 156 1.89 8.66 14.00
CA PHE A 156 1.29 9.98 13.90
C PHE A 156 0.04 10.13 14.79
N GLU A 157 -0.75 9.06 14.91
CA GLU A 157 -1.89 9.04 15.81
C GLU A 157 -1.45 9.11 17.28
N THR A 158 -0.55 8.22 17.71
CA THR A 158 -0.11 8.14 19.11
C THR A 158 0.74 9.31 19.57
N LYS A 159 1.66 9.77 18.74
CA LYS A 159 2.64 10.80 19.09
C LYS A 159 2.10 12.21 18.97
N PHE A 160 1.24 12.46 18.00
CA PHE A 160 0.76 13.81 17.70
C PHE A 160 -0.75 13.99 17.91
N GLY A 161 -1.51 12.93 18.14
CA GLY A 161 -2.97 12.98 18.25
C GLY A 161 -3.65 13.28 16.91
N SER A 162 -3.03 12.89 15.81
CA SER A 162 -3.62 12.92 14.47
C SER A 162 -4.72 11.88 14.36
N GLN A 163 -5.61 12.02 13.39
CA GLN A 163 -6.61 11.03 13.06
C GLN A 163 -6.40 10.53 11.64
N ARG A 164 -6.53 9.23 11.43
CA ARG A 164 -6.55 8.65 10.09
C ARG A 164 -7.71 9.22 9.29
N ILE A 165 -7.48 9.47 8.00
CA ILE A 165 -8.53 9.93 7.09
C ILE A 165 -9.30 8.72 6.51
N TYR A 166 -8.60 7.59 6.35
CA TYR A 166 -9.18 6.34 5.89
C TYR A 166 -9.10 5.29 6.99
N GLU A 167 -10.23 4.67 7.31
CA GLU A 167 -10.31 3.54 8.21
C GLU A 167 -10.52 2.26 7.40
N PRO A 168 -9.65 1.25 7.55
CA PRO A 168 -9.79 0.00 6.83
C PRO A 168 -11.03 -0.76 7.31
N LYS A 169 -11.73 -1.41 6.38
CA LYS A 169 -12.79 -2.35 6.73
C LYS A 169 -12.15 -3.62 7.28
N ILE A 170 -12.16 -3.77 8.58
CA ILE A 170 -11.66 -4.97 9.25
C ILE A 170 -12.73 -6.06 9.11
N THR A 171 -12.38 -7.15 8.44
CA THR A 171 -13.18 -8.37 8.47
C THR A 171 -12.57 -9.26 9.55
N PRO A 172 -13.28 -9.55 10.67
CA PRO A 172 -12.75 -10.43 11.69
C PRO A 172 -12.52 -11.83 11.12
N TYR A 173 -11.47 -12.48 11.57
CA TYR A 173 -11.25 -13.89 11.26
C TYR A 173 -12.35 -14.74 11.90
N ASP A 174 -12.66 -15.89 11.29
CA ASP A 174 -13.53 -16.88 11.90
C ASP A 174 -12.91 -17.43 13.21
N ALA A 175 -13.76 -17.99 14.07
CA ALA A 175 -13.35 -18.44 15.40
C ALA A 175 -12.27 -19.55 15.34
N GLU A 176 -12.30 -20.42 14.32
CA GLU A 176 -11.32 -21.50 14.18
C GLU A 176 -9.93 -20.92 13.83
N THR A 177 -9.89 -19.96 12.91
CA THR A 177 -8.64 -19.25 12.55
C THR A 177 -8.05 -18.52 13.76
N VAL A 178 -8.89 -17.82 14.54
CA VAL A 178 -8.44 -17.12 15.76
C VAL A 178 -7.86 -18.10 16.78
N GLU A 179 -8.52 -19.22 17.04
CA GLU A 179 -8.04 -20.26 17.95
C GLU A 179 -6.71 -20.88 17.50
N ASN A 180 -6.56 -21.11 16.20
CA ASN A 180 -5.33 -21.63 15.63
C ASN A 180 -4.16 -20.65 15.77
N ILE A 181 -4.39 -19.35 15.51
CA ILE A 181 -3.40 -18.30 15.71
C ILE A 181 -2.97 -18.26 17.19
N TYR A 182 -3.94 -18.26 18.11
CA TYR A 182 -3.67 -18.21 19.53
C TYR A 182 -2.83 -19.40 20.02
N ARG A 183 -3.13 -20.61 19.52
CA ARG A 183 -2.36 -21.83 19.83
C ARG A 183 -0.91 -21.73 19.35
N VAL A 184 -0.68 -21.21 18.15
CA VAL A 184 0.68 -21.00 17.61
C VAL A 184 1.44 -19.99 18.44
N LEU A 185 0.83 -18.86 18.80
CA LEU A 185 1.45 -17.84 19.64
C LEU A 185 1.82 -18.37 21.02
N GLN A 186 0.95 -19.19 21.64
CA GLN A 186 1.28 -19.87 22.92
C GLN A 186 2.48 -20.81 22.79
N GLN A 187 2.56 -21.60 21.69
CA GLN A 187 3.70 -22.48 21.46
C GLN A 187 5.02 -21.70 21.29
N LEU A 188 4.99 -20.58 20.56
CA LEU A 188 6.16 -19.72 20.37
C LEU A 188 6.60 -19.08 21.69
N SER A 189 5.68 -18.67 22.55
CA SER A 189 6.01 -18.09 23.86
C SER A 189 6.65 -19.09 24.82
N LEU A 190 6.30 -20.38 24.73
CA LEU A 190 6.90 -21.45 25.54
C LEU A 190 8.34 -21.80 25.10
N ILE A 191 8.71 -21.58 23.85
CA ILE A 191 10.05 -21.81 23.34
C ILE A 191 11.04 -20.74 23.83
N HIS A 192 10.57 -19.54 24.18
CA HIS A 192 11.44 -18.45 24.65
C HIS A 192 11.70 -18.46 26.17
N ILE A 193 11.09 -19.39 26.94
CA ILE A 193 11.21 -19.50 28.41
C ILE A 193 12.05 -20.71 28.84
N SER A 194 12.57 -21.51 27.88
CA SER A 194 13.39 -22.68 28.18
C SER A 194 14.91 -22.44 27.88
#